data_325d12e3eee26d9b52be58a5ef292b29
#
_entry.id   325d12e3eee26d9b52be58a5ef292b29
#
_cell.length_a   1.000
_cell.length_b   1.000
_cell.length_c   1.000
_cell.angle_alpha   90.00
_cell.angle_beta   90.00
_cell.angle_gamma   90.00
#
_symmetry.space_group_name_H-M   'P 1'
#
loop_
_entity.id
_entity.type
_entity.pdbx_description
1 polymer ?
#
loop_
_entity_poly.entity_id
_entity_poly.type
_entity_poly.pdbx_seq_one_letter_code
_entity_poly.pdbx_strand_id
1 'polypeptide(L)'
;MGLNEDIKKLAEQIEKRKTHIKGEESTKQALVLPFLQVLGFDIYDPTEVKPEYVADFAKKKSSGQFEKIDYCLFIKNQPSIFVECKAIGEPLSIDDGQLARYFNSTPSVKLAVLTNGLEYQLFTDSIPNIMDGVAFCKFNLLSTLDVEDVKLLSKANFSLANIKLRAETSASLDKIFTCLQGLVEKPTENFIRFILTESEITNSRLTTALIGRYTSTVKAALDKLTRKDGVTETNAVTTAEELEIFK
;
A
#
# COMPACT_ATOMS: atom_id res chain seq x y z
N MET A 1 15.88 -16.86 12.27
CA MET A 1 14.52 -17.02 11.69
C MET A 1 14.33 -15.90 10.68
N GLY A 2 13.63 -16.14 9.57
CA GLY A 2 13.40 -15.10 8.56
C GLY A 2 12.15 -14.29 8.89
N LEU A 3 12.09 -13.03 8.46
CA LEU A 3 10.96 -12.12 8.67
C LEU A 3 9.59 -12.78 8.36
N ASN A 4 9.52 -13.58 7.30
CA ASN A 4 8.30 -14.28 6.91
C ASN A 4 7.79 -15.27 7.99
N GLU A 5 8.71 -16.01 8.63
CA GLU A 5 8.34 -16.96 9.70
C GLU A 5 7.87 -16.23 10.95
N ASP A 6 8.50 -15.10 11.26
CA ASP A 6 8.15 -14.31 12.44
C ASP A 6 6.79 -13.60 12.25
N ILE A 7 6.48 -13.13 11.02
CA ILE A 7 5.15 -12.61 10.67
C ILE A 7 4.08 -13.71 10.78
N LYS A 8 4.33 -14.92 10.27
CA LYS A 8 3.38 -16.03 10.39
C LYS A 8 3.07 -16.37 11.84
N LYS A 9 4.09 -16.46 12.69
CA LYS A 9 3.92 -16.70 14.13
C LYS A 9 3.11 -15.59 14.80
N LEU A 10 3.39 -14.33 14.43
CA LEU A 10 2.62 -13.19 14.94
C LEU A 10 1.16 -13.27 14.48
N ALA A 11 0.88 -13.59 13.22
CA ALA A 11 -0.48 -13.74 12.70
C ALA A 11 -1.26 -14.83 13.45
N GLU A 12 -0.65 -15.98 13.75
CA GLU A 12 -1.25 -17.04 14.57
C GLU A 12 -1.58 -16.57 16.00
N GLN A 13 -0.71 -15.76 16.59
CA GLN A 13 -0.95 -15.18 17.92
C GLN A 13 -2.07 -14.14 17.88
N ILE A 14 -2.09 -13.30 16.85
CA ILE A 14 -3.16 -12.30 16.63
C ILE A 14 -4.51 -13.01 16.50
N GLU A 15 -4.59 -14.05 15.68
CA GLU A 15 -5.83 -14.81 15.47
C GLU A 15 -6.42 -15.33 16.78
N LYS A 16 -5.59 -15.80 17.70
CA LYS A 16 -6.03 -16.32 19.01
C LYS A 16 -6.51 -15.24 19.98
N ARG A 17 -6.01 -14.00 19.83
CA ARG A 17 -6.26 -12.93 20.83
C ARG A 17 -7.19 -11.81 20.34
N LYS A 18 -7.39 -11.66 19.02
CA LYS A 18 -8.11 -10.52 18.43
C LYS A 18 -9.52 -10.30 19.00
N THR A 19 -10.22 -11.37 19.36
CA THR A 19 -11.59 -11.30 19.93
C THR A 19 -11.65 -10.68 21.35
N HIS A 20 -10.51 -10.63 22.04
CA HIS A 20 -10.38 -10.07 23.39
C HIS A 20 -9.86 -8.64 23.39
N ILE A 21 -9.44 -8.11 22.24
CA ILE A 21 -8.88 -6.77 22.11
C ILE A 21 -10.02 -5.77 21.90
N LYS A 22 -10.07 -4.72 22.72
CA LYS A 22 -11.08 -3.66 22.63
C LYS A 22 -10.42 -2.31 22.82
N GLY A 23 -10.75 -1.37 21.95
CA GLY A 23 -10.24 -0.01 21.99
C GLY A 23 -8.82 0.12 21.49
N GLU A 24 -8.41 1.36 21.32
CA GLU A 24 -7.17 1.73 20.65
C GLU A 24 -5.92 1.34 21.45
N GLU A 25 -5.89 1.60 22.75
CA GLU A 25 -4.72 1.27 23.60
C GLU A 25 -4.45 -0.24 23.66
N SER A 26 -5.50 -1.07 23.74
CA SER A 26 -5.33 -2.53 23.67
C SER A 26 -4.84 -2.99 22.31
N THR A 27 -5.28 -2.33 21.22
CA THR A 27 -4.81 -2.57 19.86
C THR A 27 -3.32 -2.24 19.72
N LYS A 28 -2.90 -1.08 20.22
CA LYS A 28 -1.49 -0.66 20.24
C LYS A 28 -0.60 -1.69 20.94
N GLN A 29 -0.99 -2.08 22.15
CA GLN A 29 -0.20 -3.01 22.98
C GLN A 29 -0.18 -4.43 22.45
N ALA A 30 -1.32 -4.97 22.00
CA ALA A 30 -1.44 -6.37 21.68
C ALA A 30 -1.13 -6.72 20.21
N LEU A 31 -1.20 -5.74 19.30
CA LEU A 31 -1.04 -5.94 17.85
C LEU A 31 0.08 -5.10 17.28
N VAL A 32 0.07 -3.78 17.50
CA VAL A 32 0.99 -2.86 16.83
C VAL A 32 2.42 -3.02 17.38
N LEU A 33 2.61 -2.94 18.70
CA LEU A 33 3.95 -3.07 19.29
C LEU A 33 4.60 -4.44 18.99
N PRO A 34 3.92 -5.60 19.09
CA PRO A 34 4.48 -6.87 18.68
C PRO A 34 4.89 -6.90 17.19
N PHE A 35 4.13 -6.25 16.32
CA PHE A 35 4.51 -6.15 14.92
C PHE A 35 5.76 -5.27 14.71
N LEU A 36 5.86 -4.12 15.38
CA LEU A 36 7.06 -3.28 15.34
C LEU A 36 8.30 -4.06 15.83
N GLN A 37 8.14 -4.92 16.84
CA GLN A 37 9.23 -5.79 17.32
C GLN A 37 9.64 -6.81 16.26
N VAL A 38 8.70 -7.43 15.56
CA VAL A 38 8.98 -8.33 14.41
C VAL A 38 9.71 -7.59 13.29
N LEU A 39 9.41 -6.31 13.07
CA LEU A 39 10.10 -5.45 12.10
C LEU A 39 11.53 -5.07 12.53
N GLY A 40 11.97 -5.47 13.73
CA GLY A 40 13.33 -5.27 14.24
C GLY A 40 13.53 -3.99 15.05
N PHE A 41 12.46 -3.33 15.49
CA PHE A 41 12.56 -2.19 16.42
C PHE A 41 12.57 -2.69 17.87
N ASP A 42 13.41 -2.09 18.70
CA ASP A 42 13.32 -2.27 20.14
C ASP A 42 12.19 -1.37 20.69
N ILE A 43 11.05 -1.99 20.99
CA ILE A 43 9.85 -1.29 21.46
C ILE A 43 9.99 -0.74 22.90
N TYR A 44 11.03 -1.12 23.60
CA TYR A 44 11.34 -0.65 24.96
C TYR A 44 12.35 0.51 24.94
N ASP A 45 13.01 0.75 23.81
CA ASP A 45 13.95 1.86 23.65
C ASP A 45 13.22 3.10 23.05
N PRO A 46 13.01 4.16 23.83
CA PRO A 46 12.34 5.37 23.34
C PRO A 46 13.17 6.15 22.30
N THR A 47 14.43 5.78 22.08
CA THR A 47 15.24 6.33 20.99
C THR A 47 15.00 5.62 19.67
N GLU A 48 14.31 4.46 19.68
CA GLU A 48 13.88 3.72 18.49
C GLU A 48 12.39 3.83 18.24
N VAL A 49 11.57 3.65 19.30
CA VAL A 49 10.11 3.73 19.24
C VAL A 49 9.61 4.73 20.26
N LYS A 50 9.35 5.95 19.82
CA LYS A 50 8.86 7.01 20.71
C LYS A 50 7.33 7.06 20.68
N PRO A 51 6.65 6.66 21.76
CA PRO A 51 5.21 6.77 21.84
C PRO A 51 4.79 8.23 22.03
N GLU A 52 3.56 8.54 21.63
CA GLU A 52 2.94 9.84 21.85
C GLU A 52 3.84 11.02 21.39
N TYR A 53 4.40 10.89 20.19
CA TYR A 53 5.35 11.87 19.67
C TYR A 53 4.69 13.22 19.44
N VAL A 54 5.23 14.23 20.11
CA VAL A 54 4.82 15.65 19.97
C VAL A 54 5.94 16.36 19.23
N ALA A 55 5.61 16.96 18.09
CA ALA A 55 6.54 17.80 17.35
C ALA A 55 6.47 19.27 17.82
N ASP A 56 7.51 20.04 17.57
CA ASP A 56 7.60 21.45 18.00
C ASP A 56 6.47 22.33 17.43
N PHE A 57 5.90 21.93 16.30
CA PHE A 57 4.79 22.63 15.61
C PHE A 57 3.40 22.10 16.03
N ALA A 58 3.33 21.16 16.96
CA ALA A 58 2.07 20.52 17.35
C ALA A 58 1.02 21.52 17.79
N LYS A 59 -0.19 21.41 17.27
CA LYS A 59 -1.31 22.28 17.66
C LYS A 59 -1.83 21.90 19.04
N LYS A 60 -2.18 22.90 19.80
CA LYS A 60 -2.84 22.71 21.10
C LYS A 60 -4.33 22.43 20.86
N LYS A 61 -4.82 21.29 21.33
CA LYS A 61 -6.24 20.94 21.31
C LYS A 61 -7.04 21.83 22.25
N SER A 62 -8.34 21.92 22.09
CA SER A 62 -9.24 22.63 23.01
C SER A 62 -9.18 22.13 24.46
N SER A 63 -8.80 20.86 24.66
CA SER A 63 -8.53 20.26 25.97
C SER A 63 -7.23 20.76 26.63
N GLY A 64 -6.45 21.61 25.95
CA GLY A 64 -5.14 22.08 26.45
C GLY A 64 -3.97 21.15 26.12
N GLN A 65 -4.20 19.96 25.63
CA GLN A 65 -3.18 19.00 25.22
C GLN A 65 -2.72 19.26 23.80
N PHE A 66 -1.44 18.95 23.50
CA PHE A 66 -0.94 19.01 22.14
C PHE A 66 -1.42 17.80 21.32
N GLU A 67 -1.57 18.00 20.01
CA GLU A 67 -1.68 16.88 19.07
C GLU A 67 -0.43 16.02 19.16
N LYS A 68 -0.55 14.73 18.97
CA LYS A 68 0.56 13.76 19.04
C LYS A 68 0.31 12.60 18.09
N ILE A 69 1.36 12.07 17.50
CA ILE A 69 1.34 10.84 16.73
C ILE A 69 1.58 9.67 17.67
N ASP A 70 0.86 8.56 17.50
CA ASP A 70 0.95 7.42 18.40
C ASP A 70 2.35 6.87 18.55
N TYR A 71 3.06 6.67 17.42
CA TYR A 71 4.47 6.28 17.44
C TYR A 71 5.28 7.01 16.36
N CYS A 72 6.48 7.44 16.76
CA CYS A 72 7.53 7.87 15.85
C CYS A 72 8.67 6.85 15.91
N LEU A 73 8.97 6.22 14.77
CA LEU A 73 10.07 5.27 14.67
C LEU A 73 11.32 5.98 14.16
N PHE A 74 12.41 5.75 14.87
CA PHE A 74 13.71 6.35 14.58
C PHE A 74 14.62 5.32 13.90
N ILE A 75 15.28 5.76 12.83
CA ILE A 75 16.31 4.99 12.13
C ILE A 75 17.55 5.85 12.07
N LYS A 76 18.68 5.34 12.55
CA LYS A 76 19.95 6.11 12.67
C LYS A 76 19.75 7.42 13.41
N ASN A 77 19.01 7.40 14.50
CA ASN A 77 18.70 8.55 15.37
C ASN A 77 17.92 9.68 14.66
N GLN A 78 17.22 9.38 13.56
CA GLN A 78 16.35 10.34 12.88
C GLN A 78 14.92 9.85 12.83
N PRO A 79 13.91 10.71 13.09
CA PRO A 79 12.51 10.39 12.82
C PRO A 79 12.35 9.95 11.37
N SER A 80 11.85 8.74 11.12
CA SER A 80 11.82 8.14 9.80
C SER A 80 10.43 7.65 9.40
N ILE A 81 9.66 7.14 10.36
CA ILE A 81 8.32 6.59 10.15
C ILE A 81 7.38 7.12 11.21
N PHE A 82 6.22 7.64 10.80
CA PHE A 82 5.10 7.89 11.72
C PHE A 82 4.08 6.77 11.63
N VAL A 83 3.55 6.37 12.78
CA VAL A 83 2.49 5.37 12.90
C VAL A 83 1.33 5.97 13.68
N GLU A 84 0.18 6.01 13.06
CA GLU A 84 -1.10 6.37 13.66
C GLU A 84 -1.97 5.14 13.78
N CYS A 85 -2.58 4.93 14.93
CA CYS A 85 -3.32 3.74 15.26
C CYS A 85 -4.82 4.05 15.40
N LYS A 86 -5.63 3.06 15.08
CA LYS A 86 -7.07 3.03 15.36
C LYS A 86 -7.40 1.76 16.13
N ALA A 87 -8.55 1.71 16.76
CA ALA A 87 -8.98 0.48 17.41
C ALA A 87 -9.20 -0.65 16.39
N ILE A 88 -8.95 -1.89 16.81
CA ILE A 88 -9.22 -3.05 15.97
C ILE A 88 -10.66 -3.03 15.47
N GLY A 89 -10.85 -3.30 14.18
CA GLY A 89 -12.16 -3.28 13.52
C GLY A 89 -12.66 -1.90 13.10
N GLU A 90 -11.99 -0.81 13.48
CA GLU A 90 -12.30 0.51 12.94
C GLU A 90 -11.78 0.65 11.50
N PRO A 91 -12.54 1.31 10.62
CA PRO A 91 -12.08 1.60 9.27
C PRO A 91 -10.91 2.58 9.30
N LEU A 92 -9.96 2.38 8.40
CA LEU A 92 -8.81 3.27 8.27
C LEU A 92 -9.14 4.39 7.29
N SER A 93 -9.30 5.61 7.82
CA SER A 93 -9.51 6.82 7.03
C SER A 93 -8.57 7.95 7.51
N ILE A 94 -8.15 8.83 6.59
CA ILE A 94 -7.21 9.94 6.87
C ILE A 94 -7.99 11.22 7.25
N ASP A 95 -9.19 11.10 7.80
CA ASP A 95 -10.19 12.17 7.84
C ASP A 95 -9.81 13.37 8.72
N ASP A 96 -8.98 13.18 9.76
CA ASP A 96 -8.59 14.27 10.66
C ASP A 96 -7.37 15.07 10.18
N GLY A 97 -6.65 14.57 9.17
CA GLY A 97 -5.46 15.20 8.58
C GLY A 97 -4.28 15.35 9.57
N GLN A 98 -4.35 14.78 10.78
CA GLN A 98 -3.28 14.89 11.78
C GLN A 98 -1.99 14.24 11.30
N LEU A 99 -2.08 12.99 10.81
CA LEU A 99 -0.94 12.25 10.28
C LEU A 99 -0.27 13.01 9.13
N ALA A 100 -1.07 13.56 8.19
CA ALA A 100 -0.58 14.35 7.07
C ALA A 100 0.11 15.64 7.54
N ARG A 101 -0.45 16.38 8.52
CA ARG A 101 0.19 17.59 9.06
C ARG A 101 1.55 17.30 9.66
N TYR A 102 1.66 16.22 10.44
CA TYR A 102 2.93 15.80 11.04
C TYR A 102 3.96 15.40 10.00
N PHE A 103 3.54 14.58 9.04
CA PHE A 103 4.38 14.16 7.92
C PHE A 103 4.92 15.37 7.15
N ASN A 104 4.03 16.28 6.74
CA ASN A 104 4.39 17.44 5.93
C ASN A 104 5.34 18.41 6.65
N SER A 105 5.28 18.43 7.96
CA SER A 105 6.09 19.34 8.80
C SER A 105 7.37 18.69 9.32
N THR A 106 7.62 17.41 9.03
CA THR A 106 8.80 16.66 9.47
C THR A 106 9.56 16.10 8.27
N PRO A 107 10.43 16.87 7.60
CA PRO A 107 11.07 16.47 6.35
C PRO A 107 11.90 15.18 6.38
N SER A 108 12.38 14.77 7.57
CA SER A 108 13.11 13.50 7.77
C SER A 108 12.22 12.27 7.69
N VAL A 109 10.92 12.40 7.99
CA VAL A 109 9.95 11.31 7.88
C VAL A 109 9.57 11.13 6.42
N LYS A 110 9.65 9.89 5.93
CA LYS A 110 9.37 9.55 4.52
C LYS A 110 8.36 8.41 4.37
N LEU A 111 7.89 7.90 5.48
CA LEU A 111 6.85 6.87 5.51
C LEU A 111 5.86 7.19 6.64
N ALA A 112 4.59 7.23 6.31
CA ALA A 112 3.52 7.30 7.27
C ALA A 112 2.67 6.03 7.20
N VAL A 113 2.24 5.55 8.33
CA VAL A 113 1.47 4.31 8.49
C VAL A 113 0.20 4.62 9.25
N LEU A 114 -0.93 4.20 8.70
CA LEU A 114 -2.22 4.16 9.38
C LEU A 114 -2.60 2.70 9.59
N THR A 115 -2.95 2.31 10.83
CA THR A 115 -3.23 0.92 11.15
C THR A 115 -4.29 0.75 12.22
N ASN A 116 -5.04 -0.37 12.16
CA ASN A 116 -5.87 -0.88 13.25
C ASN A 116 -5.30 -2.17 13.86
N GLY A 117 -4.01 -2.41 13.65
CA GLY A 117 -3.30 -3.59 14.14
C GLY A 117 -3.46 -4.84 13.28
N LEU A 118 -4.46 -4.89 12.39
CA LEU A 118 -4.64 -5.95 11.38
C LEU A 118 -4.33 -5.43 9.99
N GLU A 119 -4.90 -4.30 9.63
CA GLU A 119 -4.72 -3.63 8.36
C GLU A 119 -3.70 -2.52 8.50
N TYR A 120 -2.87 -2.38 7.48
CA TYR A 120 -1.81 -1.38 7.37
C TYR A 120 -1.94 -0.66 6.05
N GLN A 121 -1.93 0.68 6.09
CA GLN A 121 -1.91 1.55 4.94
C GLN A 121 -0.66 2.42 5.00
N LEU A 122 0.14 2.40 3.95
CA LEU A 122 1.43 3.08 3.85
C LEU A 122 1.33 4.27 2.90
N PHE A 123 1.81 5.41 3.37
CA PHE A 123 1.81 6.67 2.63
C PHE A 123 3.22 7.24 2.53
N THR A 124 3.53 7.90 1.43
CA THR A 124 4.78 8.63 1.21
C THR A 124 4.51 9.97 0.54
N ASP A 125 5.52 10.62 -0.02
CA ASP A 125 5.41 11.89 -0.73
C ASP A 125 5.80 11.75 -2.22
N SER A 126 4.87 11.92 -3.13
CA SER A 126 5.14 12.13 -4.57
C SER A 126 5.67 13.54 -4.82
N ILE A 127 5.16 14.52 -4.07
CA ILE A 127 5.68 15.89 -4.00
C ILE A 127 6.41 16.05 -2.68
N PRO A 128 7.68 16.46 -2.67
CA PRO A 128 8.49 16.50 -1.46
C PRO A 128 7.79 17.17 -0.27
N ASN A 129 7.75 16.47 0.85
CA ASN A 129 7.13 16.88 2.12
C ASN A 129 5.61 17.16 2.04
N ILE A 130 4.91 16.59 1.05
CA ILE A 130 3.45 16.59 1.00
C ILE A 130 3.00 15.14 0.95
N MET A 131 2.44 14.63 2.06
CA MET A 131 1.93 13.27 2.13
C MET A 131 0.85 13.04 1.08
N ASP A 132 0.97 11.98 0.31
CA ASP A 132 -0.04 11.58 -0.68
C ASP A 132 -1.36 11.23 0.01
N GLY A 133 -2.48 11.60 -0.59
CA GLY A 133 -3.82 11.33 -0.06
C GLY A 133 -4.28 9.88 -0.24
N VAL A 134 -3.50 9.07 -0.97
CA VAL A 134 -3.80 7.66 -1.24
C VAL A 134 -2.63 6.80 -0.79
N ALA A 135 -2.94 5.73 -0.05
CA ALA A 135 -1.93 4.75 0.35
C ALA A 135 -1.37 4.03 -0.88
N PHE A 136 -0.04 4.02 -1.03
CA PHE A 136 0.63 3.31 -2.13
C PHE A 136 0.74 1.81 -1.88
N CYS A 137 0.60 1.39 -0.62
CA CYS A 137 0.65 -0.01 -0.22
C CYS A 137 -0.39 -0.27 0.87
N LYS A 138 -1.10 -1.38 0.76
CA LYS A 138 -2.07 -1.84 1.77
C LYS A 138 -1.92 -3.33 1.96
N PHE A 139 -1.89 -3.78 3.20
CA PHE A 139 -1.88 -5.21 3.52
C PHE A 139 -2.62 -5.50 4.84
N ASN A 140 -2.96 -6.77 5.04
CA ASN A 140 -3.58 -7.26 6.27
C ASN A 140 -2.75 -8.44 6.81
N LEU A 141 -2.38 -8.41 8.09
CA LEU A 141 -1.52 -9.41 8.71
C LEU A 141 -2.13 -10.82 8.76
N LEU A 142 -3.45 -10.94 8.62
CA LEU A 142 -4.17 -12.22 8.63
C LEU A 142 -4.48 -12.76 7.23
N SER A 143 -4.11 -12.04 6.17
CA SER A 143 -4.29 -12.49 4.79
C SER A 143 -2.96 -12.93 4.18
N THR A 144 -3.00 -13.39 2.93
CA THR A 144 -1.78 -13.63 2.16
C THR A 144 -1.05 -12.31 1.98
N LEU A 145 0.19 -12.23 2.48
CA LEU A 145 1.03 -11.02 2.44
C LEU A 145 2.12 -11.17 1.40
N ASP A 146 2.37 -10.07 0.70
CA ASP A 146 3.68 -9.88 0.08
C ASP A 146 4.68 -9.41 1.16
N VAL A 147 5.67 -10.25 1.45
CA VAL A 147 6.70 -9.96 2.45
C VAL A 147 7.53 -8.73 2.05
N GLU A 148 7.65 -8.45 0.76
CA GLU A 148 8.37 -7.27 0.27
C GLU A 148 7.66 -5.97 0.70
N ASP A 149 6.33 -5.94 0.72
CA ASP A 149 5.57 -4.80 1.24
C ASP A 149 5.84 -4.58 2.75
N VAL A 150 5.96 -5.66 3.52
CA VAL A 150 6.29 -5.57 4.95
C VAL A 150 7.75 -5.15 5.18
N LYS A 151 8.68 -5.54 4.30
CA LYS A 151 10.09 -5.12 4.38
C LYS A 151 10.27 -3.61 4.28
N LEU A 152 9.35 -2.88 3.64
CA LEU A 152 9.39 -1.41 3.57
C LEU A 152 9.37 -0.76 4.97
N LEU A 153 8.75 -1.43 5.94
CA LEU A 153 8.65 -1.00 7.34
C LEU A 153 9.80 -1.52 8.20
N SER A 154 10.53 -2.54 7.76
CA SER A 154 11.54 -3.21 8.59
C SER A 154 12.75 -2.31 8.79
N LYS A 155 13.21 -2.20 10.05
CA LYS A 155 14.35 -1.36 10.43
C LYS A 155 15.61 -1.67 9.62
N ALA A 156 15.88 -2.94 9.35
CA ALA A 156 17.07 -3.38 8.62
C ALA A 156 17.02 -3.08 7.12
N ASN A 157 15.80 -3.07 6.52
CA ASN A 157 15.62 -2.90 5.09
C ASN A 157 15.03 -1.54 4.70
N PHE A 158 14.82 -0.63 5.67
CA PHE A 158 14.26 0.69 5.39
C PHE A 158 15.11 1.45 4.37
N SER A 159 14.49 1.75 3.23
CA SER A 159 15.14 2.44 2.11
C SER A 159 14.16 3.37 1.42
N LEU A 160 14.52 4.65 1.36
CA LEU A 160 13.72 5.64 0.65
C LEU A 160 13.58 5.30 -0.85
N ALA A 161 14.64 4.74 -1.45
CA ALA A 161 14.60 4.33 -2.85
C ALA A 161 13.55 3.23 -3.08
N ASN A 162 13.50 2.21 -2.21
CA ASN A 162 12.52 1.13 -2.30
C ASN A 162 11.08 1.62 -2.07
N ILE A 163 10.89 2.54 -1.10
CA ILE A 163 9.58 3.16 -0.83
C ILE A 163 9.09 3.91 -2.07
N LYS A 164 9.93 4.75 -2.67
CA LYS A 164 9.58 5.50 -3.88
C LYS A 164 9.30 4.60 -5.07
N LEU A 165 10.16 3.62 -5.33
CA LEU A 165 9.95 2.65 -6.41
C LEU A 165 8.60 1.91 -6.25
N ARG A 166 8.29 1.46 -5.04
CA ARG A 166 7.01 0.78 -4.77
C ARG A 166 5.81 1.71 -4.96
N ALA A 167 5.91 2.97 -4.53
CA ALA A 167 4.87 3.98 -4.72
C ALA A 167 4.65 4.32 -6.21
N GLU A 168 5.72 4.50 -6.99
CA GLU A 168 5.67 4.74 -8.43
C GLU A 168 5.05 3.54 -9.18
N THR A 169 5.43 2.32 -8.79
CA THR A 169 4.87 1.08 -9.36
C THR A 169 3.37 0.98 -9.09
N SER A 170 2.93 1.26 -7.85
CA SER A 170 1.50 1.25 -7.50
C SER A 170 0.72 2.29 -8.29
N ALA A 171 1.22 3.53 -8.35
CA ALA A 171 0.57 4.60 -9.12
C ALA A 171 0.49 4.29 -10.62
N SER A 172 1.51 3.63 -11.16
CA SER A 172 1.53 3.18 -12.56
C SER A 172 0.52 2.07 -12.80
N LEU A 173 0.44 1.10 -11.89
CA LEU A 173 -0.54 0.00 -11.94
C LEU A 173 -1.97 0.55 -11.96
N ASP A 174 -2.30 1.50 -11.06
CA ASP A 174 -3.63 2.09 -10.98
C ASP A 174 -4.00 2.84 -12.28
N LYS A 175 -3.05 3.58 -12.86
CA LYS A 175 -3.25 4.27 -14.15
C LYS A 175 -3.47 3.28 -15.29
N ILE A 176 -2.66 2.23 -15.38
CA ILE A 176 -2.78 1.18 -16.39
C ILE A 176 -4.12 0.47 -16.22
N PHE A 177 -4.47 0.09 -15.00
CA PHE A 177 -5.73 -0.59 -14.70
C PHE A 177 -6.94 0.26 -15.11
N THR A 178 -6.96 1.55 -14.74
CA THR A 178 -8.01 2.49 -15.15
C THR A 178 -8.11 2.63 -16.68
N CYS A 179 -6.96 2.71 -17.34
CA CYS A 179 -6.92 2.74 -18.82
C CYS A 179 -7.52 1.47 -19.41
N LEU A 180 -7.13 0.29 -18.91
CA LEU A 180 -7.64 -0.99 -19.38
C LEU A 180 -9.14 -1.14 -19.14
N GLN A 181 -9.64 -0.72 -17.97
CA GLN A 181 -11.09 -0.69 -17.69
C GLN A 181 -11.85 0.16 -18.71
N GLY A 182 -11.34 1.37 -18.99
CA GLY A 182 -11.93 2.22 -20.03
C GLY A 182 -11.92 1.59 -21.42
N LEU A 183 -10.87 0.86 -21.77
CA LEU A 183 -10.78 0.13 -23.04
C LEU A 183 -11.73 -1.07 -23.10
N VAL A 184 -11.99 -1.74 -21.96
CA VAL A 184 -12.99 -2.82 -21.88
C VAL A 184 -14.41 -2.25 -22.07
N GLU A 185 -14.72 -1.13 -21.43
CA GLU A 185 -16.04 -0.50 -21.55
C GLU A 185 -16.27 0.08 -22.95
N LYS A 186 -15.28 0.81 -23.45
CA LYS A 186 -15.35 1.50 -24.75
C LYS A 186 -14.01 1.38 -25.50
N PRO A 187 -13.80 0.27 -26.26
CA PRO A 187 -12.58 0.07 -27.03
C PRO A 187 -12.36 1.21 -28.03
N THR A 188 -11.16 1.80 -28.01
CA THR A 188 -10.77 2.81 -28.99
C THR A 188 -10.46 2.17 -30.36
N GLU A 189 -10.55 2.95 -31.45
CA GLU A 189 -10.18 2.48 -32.80
C GLU A 189 -8.75 1.93 -32.83
N ASN A 190 -7.80 2.61 -32.19
CA ASN A 190 -6.41 2.17 -32.14
C ASN A 190 -6.24 0.85 -31.38
N PHE A 191 -6.97 0.66 -30.30
CA PHE A 191 -6.94 -0.60 -29.54
C PHE A 191 -7.55 -1.75 -30.36
N ILE A 192 -8.67 -1.52 -31.04
CA ILE A 192 -9.27 -2.53 -31.93
C ILE A 192 -8.30 -2.86 -33.05
N ARG A 193 -7.67 -1.86 -33.66
CA ARG A 193 -6.66 -2.05 -34.73
C ARG A 193 -5.51 -2.92 -34.23
N PHE A 194 -4.98 -2.65 -33.05
CA PHE A 194 -3.94 -3.44 -32.43
C PHE A 194 -4.37 -4.90 -32.24
N ILE A 195 -5.54 -5.15 -31.65
CA ILE A 195 -6.05 -6.51 -31.45
C ILE A 195 -6.24 -7.27 -32.77
N LEU A 196 -6.78 -6.62 -33.80
CA LEU A 196 -6.97 -7.25 -35.12
C LEU A 196 -5.65 -7.59 -35.80
N THR A 197 -4.61 -6.78 -35.59
CA THR A 197 -3.27 -7.04 -36.11
C THR A 197 -2.63 -8.23 -35.40
N GLU A 198 -2.61 -8.21 -34.08
CA GLU A 198 -1.99 -9.28 -33.26
C GLU A 198 -2.71 -10.63 -33.37
N SER A 199 -4.02 -10.62 -33.62
CA SER A 199 -4.81 -11.84 -33.76
C SER A 199 -4.81 -12.41 -35.18
N GLU A 200 -4.10 -11.78 -36.12
CA GLU A 200 -3.99 -12.22 -37.52
C GLU A 200 -5.34 -12.48 -38.23
N ILE A 201 -6.43 -11.88 -37.72
CA ILE A 201 -7.79 -12.10 -38.28
C ILE A 201 -7.91 -11.62 -39.69
N THR A 202 -7.08 -10.65 -40.10
CA THR A 202 -7.10 -10.12 -41.45
C THR A 202 -5.70 -9.73 -41.94
N ASN A 203 -5.37 -10.17 -43.16
CA ASN A 203 -4.17 -9.74 -43.87
C ASN A 203 -4.43 -8.50 -44.76
N SER A 204 -5.66 -7.95 -44.70
CA SER A 204 -6.07 -6.79 -45.48
C SER A 204 -5.73 -5.50 -44.75
N ARG A 205 -5.60 -4.39 -45.53
CA ARG A 205 -5.43 -3.05 -44.93
C ARG A 205 -6.61 -2.71 -44.01
N LEU A 206 -6.31 -2.44 -42.75
CA LEU A 206 -7.31 -2.08 -41.72
C LEU A 206 -7.90 -0.68 -42.03
N THR A 207 -9.10 -0.66 -42.62
CA THR A 207 -9.89 0.56 -42.87
C THR A 207 -10.81 0.82 -41.68
N THR A 208 -11.26 2.07 -41.49
CA THR A 208 -12.21 2.43 -40.42
C THR A 208 -13.52 1.62 -40.53
N ALA A 209 -14.00 1.31 -41.74
CA ALA A 209 -15.18 0.47 -41.96
C ALA A 209 -14.96 -0.97 -41.45
N LEU A 210 -13.78 -1.54 -41.73
CA LEU A 210 -13.40 -2.88 -41.23
C LEU A 210 -13.28 -2.91 -39.72
N ILE A 211 -12.65 -1.90 -39.12
CA ILE A 211 -12.52 -1.76 -37.69
C ILE A 211 -13.91 -1.66 -37.02
N GLY A 212 -14.79 -0.83 -37.58
CA GLY A 212 -16.17 -0.71 -37.09
C GLY A 212 -16.93 -2.03 -37.08
N ARG A 213 -16.70 -2.89 -38.10
CA ARG A 213 -17.31 -4.23 -38.21
C ARG A 213 -16.87 -5.17 -37.08
N TYR A 214 -15.62 -5.06 -36.59
CA TYR A 214 -15.08 -5.92 -35.54
C TYR A 214 -15.22 -5.34 -34.14
N THR A 215 -15.72 -4.11 -33.98
CA THR A 215 -15.86 -3.46 -32.66
C THR A 215 -16.68 -4.31 -31.69
N SER A 216 -17.83 -4.83 -32.14
CA SER A 216 -18.71 -5.67 -31.31
C SER A 216 -18.05 -7.01 -30.95
N THR A 217 -17.30 -7.59 -31.88
CA THR A 217 -16.57 -8.85 -31.66
C THR A 217 -15.45 -8.68 -30.65
N VAL A 218 -14.64 -7.61 -30.76
CA VAL A 218 -13.59 -7.29 -29.78
C VAL A 218 -14.20 -7.03 -28.41
N LYS A 219 -15.30 -6.27 -28.35
CA LYS A 219 -16.01 -6.03 -27.08
C LYS A 219 -16.52 -7.34 -26.46
N ALA A 220 -17.14 -8.20 -27.22
CA ALA A 220 -17.60 -9.51 -26.73
C ALA A 220 -16.44 -10.38 -26.21
N ALA A 221 -15.26 -10.32 -26.84
CA ALA A 221 -14.06 -11.01 -26.37
C ALA A 221 -13.55 -10.43 -25.04
N LEU A 222 -13.52 -9.09 -24.91
CA LEU A 222 -13.15 -8.41 -23.65
C LEU A 222 -14.14 -8.73 -22.53
N ASP A 223 -15.43 -8.69 -22.79
CA ASP A 223 -16.48 -9.06 -21.83
C ASP A 223 -16.31 -10.52 -21.36
N LYS A 224 -15.88 -11.41 -22.27
CA LYS A 224 -15.59 -12.81 -21.90
C LYS A 224 -14.36 -12.95 -21.01
N LEU A 225 -13.31 -12.14 -21.20
CA LEU A 225 -12.12 -12.12 -20.34
C LEU A 225 -12.42 -11.57 -18.94
N THR A 226 -13.32 -10.58 -18.85
CA THR A 226 -13.64 -9.90 -17.57
C THR A 226 -14.77 -10.59 -16.79
N ARG A 227 -15.57 -11.45 -17.41
CA ARG A 227 -16.49 -12.33 -16.67
C ARG A 227 -15.68 -13.32 -15.87
N LYS A 228 -15.78 -13.26 -14.55
CA LYS A 228 -15.20 -14.24 -13.62
C LYS A 228 -15.94 -15.58 -13.76
N ASP A 229 -15.67 -16.33 -14.80
CA ASP A 229 -15.94 -17.76 -14.82
C ASP A 229 -14.72 -18.45 -14.22
N GLY A 230 -14.71 -18.56 -12.88
CA GLY A 230 -13.95 -19.59 -12.15
C GLY A 230 -12.43 -19.56 -12.24
N VAL A 231 -11.79 -18.41 -12.39
CA VAL A 231 -10.32 -18.32 -12.21
C VAL A 231 -10.02 -17.90 -10.79
N THR A 232 -9.59 -18.86 -9.98
CA THR A 232 -8.88 -18.67 -8.72
C THR A 232 -7.84 -17.56 -8.88
N GLU A 233 -7.80 -16.65 -7.92
CA GLU A 233 -6.80 -15.61 -7.78
C GLU A 233 -5.39 -16.24 -7.87
N THR A 234 -4.81 -16.25 -9.03
CA THR A 234 -3.37 -16.47 -9.18
C THR A 234 -2.70 -15.15 -8.91
N ASN A 235 -2.08 -15.07 -7.74
CA ASN A 235 -1.18 -14.00 -7.33
C ASN A 235 -0.22 -13.67 -8.47
N ALA A 236 -0.33 -12.46 -9.02
CA ALA A 236 0.70 -11.90 -9.87
C ALA A 236 1.92 -11.58 -8.98
N VAL A 237 2.75 -12.58 -8.76
CA VAL A 237 4.11 -12.40 -8.22
C VAL A 237 4.94 -11.87 -9.39
N THR A 238 5.07 -10.56 -9.48
CA THR A 238 6.12 -9.96 -10.30
C THR A 238 7.40 -10.04 -9.50
N THR A 239 8.20 -11.07 -9.72
CA THR A 239 9.54 -11.17 -9.15
C THR A 239 10.44 -10.12 -9.81
N ALA A 240 11.34 -9.54 -9.02
CA ALA A 240 12.29 -8.52 -9.45
C ALA A 240 13.25 -8.97 -10.57
N GLU A 241 13.21 -10.23 -10.96
CA GLU A 241 14.06 -10.81 -12.01
C GLU A 241 13.62 -10.48 -13.44
N GLU A 242 12.37 -10.05 -13.67
CA GLU A 242 11.89 -9.72 -15.02
C GLU A 242 12.22 -8.30 -15.48
N LEU A 243 12.78 -7.45 -14.64
CA LEU A 243 13.13 -6.05 -14.97
C LEU A 243 14.55 -5.87 -15.56
N GLU A 244 15.36 -6.92 -15.63
CA GLU A 244 16.72 -6.83 -16.25
C GLU A 244 16.74 -7.00 -17.79
N ILE A 245 15.60 -7.28 -18.43
CA ILE A 245 15.57 -7.59 -19.88
C ILE A 245 15.44 -6.33 -20.77
N PHE A 246 15.27 -5.14 -20.18
CA PHE A 246 15.17 -3.89 -20.93
C PHE A 246 16.24 -2.86 -20.49
N LYS A 247 17.51 -3.24 -20.63
CA LYS A 247 18.62 -2.29 -20.70
C LYS A 247 19.30 -2.35 -22.05
#